data_d64cd6739c26052d6a5705e1c659ed85
#
_entry.id   d64cd6739c26052d6a5705e1c659ed85
#
_cell.length_a   1.000
_cell.length_b   1.000
_cell.length_c   1.000
_cell.angle_alpha   90.00
_cell.angle_beta   90.00
_cell.angle_gamma   90.00
#
_symmetry.space_group_name_H-M   'P 1'
#
loop_
_entity.id
_entity.type
_entity.pdbx_description
1 polymer ?
#
loop_
_entity_poly.entity_id
_entity_poly.type
_entity_poly.pdbx_seq_one_letter_code
_entity_poly.pdbx_strand_id
1 'polypeptide(L)'
;MVPLAELGWPAQISFTMTSFSRYIGIDYSGAQTPKASLKGLRAYVASESEAPLEVPPPSSPRRYWTRQGLAEWLATTFRAEPPTLVGIDHAFSFPRAYFQQYGLAGGWEGFLDDFCAHWPTDQDVYVDFVRDGVCGNGAAR
;
A
#
# COMPACT_ATOMS: atom_id res chain seq x y z
N MET A 1 -24.64 32.47 10.84
CA MET A 1 -24.31 31.35 9.92
C MET A 1 -24.15 31.99 8.53
N VAL A 2 -22.92 32.14 8.03
CA VAL A 2 -22.66 32.73 6.72
C VAL A 2 -23.00 31.72 5.65
N PRO A 3 -23.81 32.02 4.63
CA PRO A 3 -24.14 31.07 3.57
C PRO A 3 -22.88 30.74 2.75
N LEU A 4 -22.70 29.48 2.43
CA LEU A 4 -21.53 28.92 1.69
C LEU A 4 -21.25 29.60 0.37
N ALA A 5 -22.25 30.23 -0.24
CA ALA A 5 -22.13 30.99 -1.49
C ALA A 5 -21.23 32.25 -1.38
N GLU A 6 -21.02 32.79 -0.18
CA GLU A 6 -20.16 33.96 0.03
C GLU A 6 -18.67 33.65 0.13
N LEU A 7 -18.32 32.37 0.17
CA LEU A 7 -16.93 31.90 0.26
C LEU A 7 -16.24 31.71 -1.10
N GLY A 8 -16.87 32.10 -2.20
CA GLY A 8 -16.28 32.07 -3.55
C GLY A 8 -15.98 30.65 -4.08
N TRP A 9 -16.61 29.62 -3.52
CA TRP A 9 -16.48 28.26 -4.06
C TRP A 9 -17.30 28.14 -5.33
N PRO A 10 -16.74 27.52 -6.40
CA PRO A 10 -17.47 27.31 -7.64
C PRO A 10 -18.73 26.46 -7.37
N ALA A 11 -19.88 26.96 -7.77
CA ALA A 11 -21.21 26.41 -7.47
C ALA A 11 -21.51 25.04 -8.07
N GLN A 12 -20.57 24.42 -8.77
CA GLN A 12 -20.71 23.08 -9.37
C GLN A 12 -19.38 22.35 -9.37
N ILE A 13 -19.00 21.74 -8.22
CA ILE A 13 -18.15 20.57 -8.28
C ILE A 13 -19.09 19.40 -8.59
N SER A 14 -19.16 19.02 -9.86
CA SER A 14 -19.79 17.77 -10.26
C SER A 14 -18.87 16.64 -9.78
N PHE A 15 -19.18 16.07 -8.62
CA PHE A 15 -18.58 14.80 -8.22
C PHE A 15 -19.18 13.72 -9.11
N THR A 16 -18.48 13.37 -10.18
CA THR A 16 -18.69 12.08 -10.81
C THR A 16 -18.30 11.03 -9.77
N MET A 17 -19.30 10.43 -9.14
CA MET A 17 -19.08 9.28 -8.27
C MET A 17 -18.45 8.20 -9.13
N THR A 18 -17.15 7.96 -8.95
CA THR A 18 -16.49 6.81 -9.58
C THR A 18 -17.05 5.57 -8.90
N SER A 19 -17.91 4.85 -9.59
CA SER A 19 -18.40 3.57 -9.11
C SER A 19 -17.34 2.51 -9.34
N PHE A 20 -16.90 1.85 -8.28
CA PHE A 20 -16.05 0.67 -8.37
C PHE A 20 -16.96 -0.55 -8.44
N SER A 21 -16.69 -1.45 -9.37
CA SER A 21 -17.43 -2.70 -9.51
C SER A 21 -16.64 -3.92 -9.03
N ARG A 22 -15.38 -3.73 -8.69
CA ARG A 22 -14.53 -4.75 -8.08
C ARG A 22 -13.84 -4.19 -6.84
N TYR A 23 -13.79 -5.00 -5.79
CA TYR A 23 -13.20 -4.67 -4.50
C TYR A 23 -12.15 -5.71 -4.16
N ILE A 24 -10.97 -5.27 -3.72
CA ILE A 24 -9.90 -6.15 -3.28
C ILE A 24 -9.55 -5.79 -1.84
N GLY A 25 -9.61 -6.77 -0.95
CA GLY A 25 -9.13 -6.65 0.44
C GLY A 25 -7.83 -7.43 0.60
N ILE A 26 -6.83 -6.81 1.22
CA ILE A 26 -5.54 -7.44 1.49
C ILE A 26 -5.26 -7.39 2.97
N ASP A 27 -5.19 -8.58 3.59
CA ASP A 27 -4.59 -8.77 4.91
C ASP A 27 -3.08 -8.84 4.73
N TYR A 28 -2.38 -7.77 5.15
CA TYR A 28 -0.96 -7.60 4.89
C TYR A 28 -0.18 -7.85 6.17
N SER A 29 0.21 -9.10 6.38
CA SER A 29 0.99 -9.47 7.53
C SER A 29 2.30 -10.15 7.14
N GLY A 30 3.28 -10.05 8.02
CA GLY A 30 4.56 -10.73 7.90
C GLY A 30 5.74 -9.79 7.72
N ALA A 31 6.82 -10.11 8.45
CA ALA A 31 8.02 -9.30 8.57
C ALA A 31 9.24 -9.91 7.87
N GLN A 32 9.03 -10.87 6.97
CA GLN A 32 10.12 -11.52 6.24
C GLN A 32 10.44 -10.77 4.93
N THR A 33 11.34 -11.35 4.16
CA THR A 33 11.77 -10.76 2.89
C THR A 33 10.62 -10.62 1.89
N PRO A 34 10.72 -9.74 0.87
CA PRO A 34 9.69 -9.59 -0.16
C PRO A 34 9.33 -10.88 -0.90
N LYS A 35 10.26 -11.83 -0.96
CA LYS A 35 10.10 -13.12 -1.65
C LYS A 35 9.68 -14.26 -0.73
N ALA A 36 9.58 -14.02 0.57
CA ALA A 36 9.11 -15.05 1.51
C ALA A 36 7.62 -15.32 1.32
N SER A 37 7.25 -16.61 1.36
CA SER A 37 5.84 -17.03 1.29
C SER A 37 5.23 -16.94 2.68
N LEU A 38 4.24 -16.06 2.86
CA LEU A 38 3.73 -15.65 4.16
C LEU A 38 2.29 -16.13 4.39
N LYS A 39 2.07 -16.96 5.41
CA LYS A 39 0.75 -17.50 5.75
C LYS A 39 -0.29 -16.42 6.05
N GLY A 40 0.12 -15.30 6.63
CA GLY A 40 -0.74 -14.19 6.99
C GLY A 40 -1.00 -13.20 5.85
N LEU A 41 -0.32 -13.32 4.70
CA LEU A 41 -0.56 -12.45 3.55
C LEU A 41 -1.64 -13.06 2.67
N ARG A 42 -2.83 -12.43 2.65
CA ARG A 42 -4.00 -12.93 1.95
C ARG A 42 -4.67 -11.85 1.11
N ALA A 43 -5.24 -12.24 0.00
CA ALA A 43 -6.01 -11.37 -0.87
C ALA A 43 -7.42 -11.93 -1.07
N TYR A 44 -8.41 -11.05 -1.05
CA TYR A 44 -9.81 -11.37 -1.28
C TYR A 44 -10.36 -10.46 -2.37
N VAL A 45 -11.19 -10.99 -3.23
CA VAL A 45 -11.89 -10.25 -4.27
C VAL A 45 -13.38 -10.36 -4.07
N ALA A 46 -14.08 -9.25 -4.24
CA ALA A 46 -15.54 -9.17 -4.22
C ALA A 46 -16.04 -8.29 -5.38
N SER A 47 -17.29 -8.45 -5.75
CA SER A 47 -18.04 -7.54 -6.61
C SER A 47 -19.29 -7.05 -5.86
N GLU A 48 -20.08 -6.19 -6.48
CA GLU A 48 -21.36 -5.76 -5.89
C GLU A 48 -22.34 -6.90 -5.66
N SER A 49 -22.26 -7.97 -6.44
CA SER A 49 -23.17 -9.11 -6.43
C SER A 49 -22.59 -10.39 -5.85
N GLU A 50 -21.28 -10.45 -5.60
CA GLU A 50 -20.61 -11.65 -5.17
C GLU A 50 -19.91 -11.45 -3.83
N ALA A 51 -20.06 -12.41 -2.95
CA ALA A 51 -19.36 -12.43 -1.66
C ALA A 51 -17.83 -12.49 -1.85
N PRO A 52 -17.05 -11.98 -0.88
CA PRO A 52 -15.59 -12.05 -0.96
C PRO A 52 -15.09 -13.48 -1.07
N LEU A 53 -14.22 -13.71 -2.06
CA LEU A 53 -13.53 -14.97 -2.27
C LEU A 53 -12.02 -14.78 -2.11
N GLU A 54 -11.36 -15.69 -1.42
CA GLU A 54 -9.91 -15.69 -1.28
C GLU A 54 -9.27 -16.01 -2.64
N VAL A 55 -8.32 -15.18 -3.06
CA VAL A 55 -7.53 -15.39 -4.27
C VAL A 55 -6.23 -16.07 -3.88
N PRO A 56 -5.99 -17.30 -4.33
CA PRO A 56 -4.70 -17.95 -4.10
C PRO A 56 -3.60 -17.29 -4.94
N PRO A 57 -2.32 -17.40 -4.52
CA PRO A 57 -1.21 -16.97 -5.37
C PRO A 57 -1.20 -17.74 -6.69
N PRO A 58 -0.63 -17.17 -7.77
CA PRO A 58 -0.43 -17.90 -9.02
C PRO A 58 0.28 -19.24 -8.80
N SER A 59 0.02 -20.18 -9.70
CA SER A 59 0.59 -21.54 -9.63
C SER A 59 2.10 -21.48 -9.42
N SER A 60 2.53 -21.86 -8.23
CA SER A 60 3.93 -21.91 -7.83
C SER A 60 4.08 -23.01 -6.78
N PRO A 61 5.27 -23.52 -6.49
CA PRO A 61 5.48 -24.43 -5.38
C PRO A 61 5.19 -23.75 -4.01
N ARG A 62 4.96 -22.45 -3.98
CA ARG A 62 4.65 -21.68 -2.76
C ARG A 62 3.15 -21.74 -2.48
N ARG A 63 2.81 -22.07 -1.26
CA ARG A 63 1.42 -22.20 -0.82
C ARG A 63 0.75 -20.86 -0.55
N TYR A 64 1.52 -19.83 -0.19
CA TYR A 64 1.03 -18.53 0.23
C TYR A 64 1.62 -17.41 -0.62
N TRP A 65 0.98 -16.27 -0.62
CA TRP A 65 1.46 -15.07 -1.28
C TRP A 65 2.85 -14.66 -0.78
N THR A 66 3.63 -14.07 -1.67
CA THR A 66 4.79 -13.25 -1.33
C THR A 66 4.40 -11.79 -1.54
N ARG A 67 5.04 -10.86 -0.83
CA ARG A 67 4.77 -9.42 -1.01
C ARG A 67 5.04 -8.98 -2.45
N GLN A 68 6.14 -9.44 -3.03
CA GLN A 68 6.48 -9.18 -4.43
C GLN A 68 5.41 -9.75 -5.37
N GLY A 69 5.01 -11.00 -5.23
CA GLY A 69 4.01 -11.62 -6.10
C GLY A 69 2.63 -10.95 -5.98
N LEU A 70 2.27 -10.48 -4.77
CA LEU A 70 1.06 -9.72 -4.56
C LEU A 70 1.12 -8.36 -5.26
N ALA A 71 2.24 -7.64 -5.17
CA ALA A 71 2.43 -6.35 -5.85
C ALA A 71 2.36 -6.50 -7.38
N GLU A 72 3.00 -7.52 -7.93
CA GLU A 72 2.96 -7.84 -9.37
C GLU A 72 1.54 -8.18 -9.83
N TRP A 73 0.81 -8.97 -9.04
CA TRP A 73 -0.60 -9.28 -9.31
C TRP A 73 -1.48 -8.05 -9.29
N LEU A 74 -1.33 -7.18 -8.29
CA LEU A 74 -2.06 -5.92 -8.20
C LEU A 74 -1.74 -5.01 -9.40
N ALA A 75 -0.47 -4.85 -9.76
CA ALA A 75 -0.07 -4.03 -10.89
C ALA A 75 -0.70 -4.51 -12.22
N THR A 76 -0.84 -5.83 -12.39
CA THR A 76 -1.54 -6.42 -13.53
C THR A 76 -3.05 -6.18 -13.44
N THR A 77 -3.62 -6.34 -12.26
CA THR A 77 -5.05 -6.20 -12.00
C THR A 77 -5.54 -4.76 -12.23
N PHE A 78 -4.75 -3.75 -11.85
CA PHE A 78 -5.08 -2.33 -12.06
C PHE A 78 -5.09 -1.90 -13.53
N ARG A 79 -4.38 -2.61 -14.39
CA ARG A 79 -4.37 -2.33 -15.84
C ARG A 79 -5.58 -2.91 -16.57
N ALA A 80 -6.31 -3.78 -15.89
CA ALA A 80 -7.47 -4.46 -16.45
C ALA A 80 -8.78 -3.83 -15.95
N GLU A 81 -9.76 -3.73 -16.82
CA GLU A 81 -11.15 -3.43 -16.44
C GLU A 81 -11.75 -4.60 -15.63
N PRO A 82 -12.62 -4.34 -14.66
CA PRO A 82 -13.31 -3.08 -14.34
C PRO A 82 -12.59 -2.21 -13.30
N PRO A 83 -13.09 -0.97 -13.07
CA PRO A 83 -12.58 -0.09 -12.00
C PRO A 83 -12.58 -0.78 -10.66
N THR A 84 -11.43 -0.77 -9.99
CA THR A 84 -11.17 -1.55 -8.78
C THR A 84 -10.77 -0.67 -7.61
N LEU A 85 -11.40 -0.87 -6.46
CA LEU A 85 -10.96 -0.31 -5.18
C LEU A 85 -10.17 -1.35 -4.40
N VAL A 86 -9.00 -0.97 -3.91
CA VAL A 86 -8.15 -1.85 -3.08
C VAL A 86 -7.99 -1.27 -1.68
N GLY A 87 -8.31 -2.08 -0.67
CA GLY A 87 -8.00 -1.83 0.72
C GLY A 87 -6.88 -2.75 1.19
N ILE A 88 -5.87 -2.19 1.86
CA ILE A 88 -4.73 -2.94 2.40
C ILE A 88 -4.63 -2.65 3.89
N ASP A 89 -4.61 -3.68 4.72
CA ASP A 89 -4.29 -3.55 6.14
C ASP A 89 -2.77 -3.40 6.31
N HIS A 90 -2.32 -2.17 6.16
CA HIS A 90 -0.89 -1.83 6.20
C HIS A 90 -0.69 -0.39 6.68
N ALA A 91 0.34 -0.18 7.51
CA ALA A 91 0.76 1.18 7.87
C ALA A 91 1.51 1.81 6.68
N PHE A 92 0.94 2.86 6.09
CA PHE A 92 1.52 3.54 4.92
C PHE A 92 2.48 4.68 5.27
N SER A 93 2.65 5.01 6.55
CA SER A 93 3.46 6.15 6.97
C SER A 93 4.06 5.92 8.35
N PHE A 94 4.99 6.78 8.71
CA PHE A 94 5.58 6.83 10.03
C PHE A 94 4.86 7.86 10.93
N PRO A 95 5.06 7.81 12.27
CA PRO A 95 4.51 8.79 13.19
C PRO A 95 4.96 10.21 12.85
N ARG A 96 4.11 11.22 13.14
CA ARG A 96 4.43 12.62 12.91
C ARG A 96 5.78 13.06 13.49
N ALA A 97 6.16 12.49 14.61
CA ALA A 97 7.45 12.77 15.24
C ALA A 97 8.65 12.45 14.32
N TYR A 98 8.54 11.44 13.49
CA TYR A 98 9.55 11.11 12.48
C TYR A 98 9.74 12.25 11.49
N PHE A 99 8.65 12.78 10.92
CA PHE A 99 8.68 13.90 9.98
C PHE A 99 9.28 15.16 10.62
N GLN A 100 8.97 15.42 11.87
CA GLN A 100 9.51 16.56 12.62
C GLN A 100 11.01 16.41 12.89
N GLN A 101 11.42 15.19 13.32
CA GLN A 101 12.81 14.88 13.64
C GLN A 101 13.73 15.02 12.42
N TYR A 102 13.28 14.63 11.26
CA TYR A 102 14.09 14.61 10.03
C TYR A 102 13.77 15.76 9.07
N GLY A 103 12.94 16.71 9.50
CA GLY A 103 12.62 17.91 8.70
C GLY A 103 11.96 17.59 7.36
N LEU A 104 11.18 16.52 7.28
CA LEU A 104 10.51 16.12 6.05
C LEU A 104 9.36 17.07 5.75
N ALA A 105 9.63 18.02 4.85
CA ALA A 105 8.63 18.89 4.26
C ALA A 105 8.20 18.28 2.90
N GLY A 106 6.95 18.43 2.50
CA GLY A 106 6.50 17.96 1.18
C GLY A 106 5.49 16.81 1.23
N GLY A 107 4.96 16.48 2.41
CA GLY A 107 3.88 15.49 2.52
C GLY A 107 4.32 14.08 2.14
N TRP A 108 3.48 13.41 1.36
CA TRP A 108 3.65 12.02 0.99
C TRP A 108 4.86 11.78 0.07
N GLU A 109 5.07 12.64 -0.92
CA GLU A 109 6.20 12.56 -1.84
C GLU A 109 7.53 12.69 -1.11
N GLY A 110 7.67 13.67 -0.23
CA GLY A 110 8.88 13.85 0.58
C GLY A 110 9.17 12.66 1.49
N PHE A 111 8.13 11.99 2.00
CA PHE A 111 8.28 10.75 2.76
C PHE A 111 8.75 9.60 1.87
N LEU A 112 8.21 9.42 0.67
CA LEU A 112 8.62 8.35 -0.25
C LEU A 112 10.08 8.53 -0.70
N ASP A 113 10.49 9.74 -1.01
CA ASP A 113 11.88 10.06 -1.39
C ASP A 113 12.84 9.72 -0.24
N ASP A 114 12.49 10.12 0.97
CA ASP A 114 13.24 9.80 2.18
C ASP A 114 13.31 8.30 2.44
N PHE A 115 12.19 7.61 2.29
CA PHE A 115 12.12 6.17 2.46
C PHE A 115 13.00 5.45 1.43
N CYS A 116 12.92 5.81 0.16
CA CYS A 116 13.74 5.22 -0.90
C CYS A 116 15.24 5.51 -0.70
N ALA A 117 15.60 6.67 -0.17
CA ALA A 117 16.99 7.04 0.07
C ALA A 117 17.64 6.24 1.22
N HIS A 118 16.87 5.86 2.24
CA HIS A 118 17.41 5.25 3.45
C HIS A 118 17.06 3.75 3.61
N TRP A 119 16.05 3.28 2.89
CA TRP A 119 15.53 1.93 2.99
C TRP A 119 15.58 1.27 1.60
N PRO A 120 16.53 0.38 1.32
CA PRO A 120 16.67 -0.24 0.00
C PRO A 120 15.48 -1.17 -0.29
N THR A 121 14.50 -0.63 -1.00
CA THR A 121 13.22 -1.31 -1.29
C THR A 121 13.33 -2.37 -2.38
N ASP A 122 14.38 -2.32 -3.19
CA ASP A 122 14.70 -3.25 -4.28
C ASP A 122 15.52 -4.47 -3.83
N GLN A 123 16.03 -4.45 -2.61
CA GLN A 123 16.80 -5.55 -2.03
C GLN A 123 15.90 -6.52 -1.25
N ASP A 124 16.35 -7.75 -1.09
CA ASP A 124 15.64 -8.78 -0.34
C ASP A 124 15.91 -8.65 1.17
N VAL A 125 15.51 -7.53 1.74
CA VAL A 125 15.72 -7.17 3.15
C VAL A 125 14.44 -7.29 3.97
N TYR A 126 14.58 -7.40 5.30
CA TYR A 126 13.48 -7.47 6.26
C TYR A 126 13.83 -6.72 7.56
N VAL A 127 13.08 -6.93 8.62
CA VAL A 127 13.18 -6.17 9.88
C VAL A 127 14.59 -6.08 10.46
N ASP A 128 15.45 -7.04 10.24
CA ASP A 128 16.84 -7.00 10.72
C ASP A 128 17.65 -5.87 10.09
N PHE A 129 17.33 -5.46 8.88
CA PHE A 129 17.92 -4.28 8.25
C PHE A 129 17.69 -3.03 9.11
N VAL A 130 16.49 -2.86 9.63
CA VAL A 130 16.12 -1.70 10.47
C VAL A 130 16.72 -1.84 11.86
N ARG A 131 16.58 -3.01 12.46
CA ARG A 131 17.01 -3.25 13.84
C ARG A 131 18.53 -3.26 13.96
N ASP A 132 19.22 -3.93 13.07
CA ASP A 132 20.65 -4.25 13.20
C ASP A 132 21.51 -3.49 12.18
N GLY A 133 20.93 -2.78 11.24
CA GLY A 133 21.65 -2.05 10.19
C GLY A 133 22.38 -2.97 9.21
N VAL A 134 21.97 -4.22 9.08
CA VAL A 134 22.75 -5.29 8.42
C VAL A 134 22.85 -5.06 6.93
N CYS A 135 22.00 -4.61 6.19
CA CYS A 135 22.07 -4.49 4.73
C CYS A 135 21.98 -3.06 4.23
N GLY A 136 22.31 -2.08 5.05
CA GLY A 136 22.21 -0.68 4.65
C GLY A 136 22.43 0.26 5.82
N ASN A 137 21.91 1.47 5.71
CA ASN A 137 22.09 2.53 6.70
C ASN A 137 20.83 2.81 7.54
N GLY A 138 19.85 1.95 7.53
CA GLY A 138 18.57 2.15 8.23
C GLY A 138 18.76 2.41 9.73
N ALA A 139 19.65 1.69 10.39
CA ALA A 139 19.97 1.91 11.81
C ALA A 139 20.88 3.13 12.05
N ALA A 140 21.51 3.67 11.04
CA ALA A 140 22.39 4.83 11.14
C ALA A 140 21.68 6.17 10.90
N ARG A 141 20.41 6.16 10.63
CA ARG A 141 19.62 7.36 10.43
C ARG A 141 19.25 8.10 11.72
#